data_0d493d86a22bd06d7bec216f3ae5bfe9
#
_entry.id   0d493d86a22bd06d7bec216f3ae5bfe9
#
_cell.length_a   1.000
_cell.length_b   1.000
_cell.length_c   1.000
_cell.angle_alpha   90.00
_cell.angle_beta   90.00
_cell.angle_gamma   90.00
#
_symmetry.space_group_name_H-M   'P 1'
#
loop_
_entity.id
_entity.type
_entity.pdbx_description
1 polymer ?
#
loop_
_entity_poly.entity_id
_entity_poly.type
_entity_poly.pdbx_seq_one_letter_code
_entity_poly.pdbx_strand_id
1 'polypeptide(L)'
;MAAKPTPARSPVESAGEHGEPPPGPPELVESLRRMKLAGPDAGARWTPLAGGVSSDIYRVDIDGRSLCVKRALAKLKVAADWRAPVDRNRFEVAWMRVAARTVPAAVPEVLGDDPVAGSFAMEFLPPDRYPVWKALLRDGEIDSDTAAAVGDALGRIHAATADRPEIAVAFATDAIFHAIRLEPYLVATARQHPDLAGRLHELVATTASQRRVLVHGDFSPKNLLVGPDGPVILDAECAWFGDPAFDLAFVLNHLLLKSVWKPAWREGYRAAYTALADAYLAHVGWEPAAAMAARTAALLPGLLLARIDGKSPVEYLTTDDDRQRVRGFARRLLAEPAGDLDTLLACWVEEGAR
;
A
#
# COMPACT_ATOMS: atom_id res chain seq x y z
N MET A 1 41.93 -28.20 -21.05
CA MET A 1 40.69 -27.71 -21.70
C MET A 1 39.54 -28.50 -21.08
N ALA A 2 38.84 -27.90 -20.14
CA ALA A 2 37.66 -28.50 -19.51
C ALA A 2 36.45 -27.61 -19.85
N ALA A 3 35.44 -28.23 -20.44
CA ALA A 3 34.25 -27.56 -20.93
C ALA A 3 33.38 -27.04 -19.78
N LYS A 4 32.89 -25.78 -19.88
CA LYS A 4 31.90 -25.21 -18.98
C LYS A 4 30.54 -25.86 -19.21
N PRO A 5 29.76 -26.17 -18.17
CA PRO A 5 28.38 -26.65 -18.32
C PRO A 5 27.45 -25.48 -18.74
N THR A 6 26.63 -25.73 -19.74
CA THR A 6 25.56 -24.87 -20.23
C THR A 6 24.44 -24.80 -19.17
N PRO A 7 23.86 -23.62 -18.88
CA PRO A 7 22.72 -23.55 -17.95
C PRO A 7 21.46 -24.16 -18.59
N ALA A 8 20.79 -25.01 -17.84
CA ALA A 8 19.53 -25.64 -18.21
C ALA A 8 18.43 -24.56 -18.40
N ARG A 9 17.77 -24.60 -19.56
CA ARG A 9 16.54 -23.85 -19.83
C ARG A 9 15.41 -24.42 -18.97
N SER A 10 14.79 -23.54 -18.19
CA SER A 10 13.50 -23.86 -17.54
C SER A 10 12.46 -24.18 -18.61
N PRO A 11 11.58 -25.19 -18.42
CA PRO A 11 10.53 -25.48 -19.36
C PRO A 11 9.50 -24.35 -19.33
N VAL A 12 9.30 -23.71 -20.47
CA VAL A 12 8.09 -22.93 -20.75
C VAL A 12 6.99 -23.97 -20.90
N GLU A 13 6.12 -24.06 -19.91
CA GLU A 13 4.90 -24.88 -20.04
C GLU A 13 4.05 -24.30 -21.17
N SER A 14 3.91 -25.10 -22.20
CA SER A 14 3.06 -24.87 -23.35
C SER A 14 1.60 -24.78 -22.90
N ALA A 15 0.97 -23.65 -23.21
CA ALA A 15 -0.48 -23.55 -23.19
C ALA A 15 -1.09 -24.56 -24.20
N GLY A 16 -1.73 -25.58 -23.69
CA GLY A 16 -2.47 -26.55 -24.45
C GLY A 16 -3.22 -27.44 -23.50
N GLU A 17 -4.52 -27.11 -23.32
CA GLU A 17 -5.64 -28.07 -23.29
C GLU A 17 -6.87 -27.29 -22.82
N HIS A 18 -7.93 -27.34 -23.66
CA HIS A 18 -9.27 -26.82 -23.37
C HIS A 18 -9.95 -27.70 -22.30
N GLY A 19 -9.48 -27.67 -21.09
CA GLY A 19 -10.17 -28.16 -19.93
C GLY A 19 -11.13 -27.08 -19.43
N GLU A 20 -12.32 -27.48 -19.03
CA GLU A 20 -13.29 -26.62 -18.36
C GLU A 20 -12.57 -25.95 -17.14
N PRO A 21 -12.60 -24.63 -17.00
CA PRO A 21 -11.89 -23.97 -15.89
C PRO A 21 -12.41 -24.53 -14.57
N PRO A 22 -11.53 -24.68 -13.56
CA PRO A 22 -11.93 -25.22 -12.27
C PRO A 22 -13.09 -24.39 -11.71
N PRO A 23 -14.11 -25.05 -11.12
CA PRO A 23 -15.20 -24.34 -10.49
C PRO A 23 -14.69 -23.43 -9.40
N GLY A 24 -15.27 -22.24 -9.29
CA GLY A 24 -14.93 -21.30 -8.23
C GLY A 24 -15.20 -21.86 -6.83
N PRO A 25 -14.60 -21.29 -5.78
CA PRO A 25 -14.92 -21.68 -4.41
C PRO A 25 -16.43 -21.60 -4.16
N PRO A 26 -17.10 -22.68 -3.71
CA PRO A 26 -18.56 -22.72 -3.60
C PRO A 26 -19.14 -21.57 -2.79
N GLU A 27 -18.44 -21.15 -1.73
CA GLU A 27 -18.85 -20.04 -0.87
C GLU A 27 -18.83 -18.69 -1.60
N LEU A 28 -17.86 -18.48 -2.54
CA LEU A 28 -17.79 -17.26 -3.32
C LEU A 28 -18.78 -17.25 -4.49
N VAL A 29 -19.11 -18.42 -5.06
CA VAL A 29 -20.19 -18.54 -6.04
C VAL A 29 -21.51 -18.13 -5.40
N GLU A 30 -21.79 -18.64 -4.20
CA GLU A 30 -23.00 -18.29 -3.46
C GLU A 30 -22.99 -16.82 -3.01
N SER A 31 -21.81 -16.28 -2.68
CA SER A 31 -21.64 -14.85 -2.39
C SER A 31 -22.00 -13.97 -3.60
N LEU A 32 -21.57 -14.31 -4.81
CA LEU A 32 -21.97 -13.58 -6.02
C LEU A 32 -23.49 -13.61 -6.25
N ARG A 33 -24.16 -14.71 -5.93
CA ARG A 33 -25.62 -14.81 -5.99
C ARG A 33 -26.31 -13.90 -4.98
N ARG A 34 -25.82 -13.86 -3.73
CA ARG A 34 -26.33 -12.93 -2.69
C ARG A 34 -26.12 -11.47 -3.10
N MET A 35 -25.00 -11.15 -3.73
CA MET A 35 -24.74 -9.83 -4.29
C MET A 35 -25.55 -9.52 -5.56
N LYS A 36 -26.32 -10.48 -6.08
CA LYS A 36 -27.09 -10.39 -7.36
C LYS A 36 -26.19 -10.13 -8.57
N LEU A 37 -24.96 -10.61 -8.53
CA LEU A 37 -23.98 -10.51 -9.61
C LEU A 37 -23.91 -11.79 -10.46
N ALA A 38 -24.51 -12.88 -10.00
CA ALA A 38 -24.63 -14.15 -10.72
C ALA A 38 -26.06 -14.66 -10.64
N GLY A 39 -26.59 -15.18 -11.77
CA GLY A 39 -27.81 -15.95 -11.80
C GLY A 39 -27.64 -17.36 -11.20
N PRO A 40 -28.75 -18.10 -10.95
CA PRO A 40 -28.69 -19.45 -10.38
C PRO A 40 -27.87 -20.44 -11.23
N ASP A 41 -27.91 -20.29 -12.54
CA ASP A 41 -27.28 -21.18 -13.55
C ASP A 41 -26.13 -20.51 -14.29
N ALA A 42 -25.67 -19.32 -13.82
CA ALA A 42 -24.61 -18.57 -14.48
C ALA A 42 -23.27 -19.31 -14.39
N GLY A 43 -22.73 -19.70 -15.53
CA GLY A 43 -21.39 -20.24 -15.67
C GLY A 43 -20.35 -19.13 -15.44
N ALA A 44 -19.49 -19.28 -14.44
CA ALA A 44 -18.43 -18.33 -14.14
C ALA A 44 -17.06 -18.98 -14.28
N ARG A 45 -16.14 -18.31 -14.98
CA ARG A 45 -14.73 -18.69 -15.02
C ARG A 45 -13.99 -17.96 -13.90
N TRP A 46 -13.31 -18.71 -13.05
CA TRP A 46 -12.54 -18.20 -11.92
C TRP A 46 -11.04 -18.29 -12.20
N THR A 47 -10.34 -17.18 -12.13
CA THR A 47 -8.88 -17.12 -12.29
C THR A 47 -8.27 -16.49 -11.05
N PRO A 48 -7.46 -17.22 -10.26
CA PRO A 48 -6.76 -16.64 -9.11
C PRO A 48 -5.84 -15.51 -9.56
N LEU A 49 -5.86 -14.40 -8.82
CA LEU A 49 -4.95 -13.28 -9.03
C LEU A 49 -3.81 -13.34 -7.99
N ALA A 50 -2.58 -13.09 -8.46
CA ALA A 50 -1.43 -13.03 -7.59
C ALA A 50 -1.42 -11.75 -6.76
N GLY A 51 -0.82 -11.77 -5.56
CA GLY A 51 -0.52 -10.58 -4.76
C GLY A 51 -1.27 -10.42 -3.45
N GLY A 52 -2.31 -11.20 -3.17
CA GLY A 52 -3.03 -11.14 -1.89
C GLY A 52 -2.35 -11.94 -0.78
N VAL A 53 -1.65 -11.27 0.14
CA VAL A 53 -1.11 -11.91 1.36
C VAL A 53 -2.22 -12.12 2.40
N SER A 54 -3.13 -11.17 2.48
CA SER A 54 -4.22 -11.09 3.47
C SER A 54 -5.56 -11.59 2.94
N SER A 55 -5.66 -11.84 1.62
CA SER A 55 -6.92 -12.14 0.96
C SER A 55 -6.75 -13.16 -0.16
N ASP A 56 -7.82 -13.90 -0.48
CA ASP A 56 -7.99 -14.55 -1.76
C ASP A 56 -8.58 -13.57 -2.75
N ILE A 57 -7.98 -13.46 -3.93
CA ILE A 57 -8.41 -12.54 -4.98
C ILE A 57 -8.59 -13.33 -6.27
N TYR A 58 -9.72 -13.12 -6.94
CA TYR A 58 -10.06 -13.79 -8.18
C TYR A 58 -10.56 -12.80 -9.24
N ARG A 59 -10.10 -12.98 -10.47
CA ARG A 59 -10.85 -12.51 -11.64
C ARG A 59 -11.97 -13.49 -11.90
N VAL A 60 -13.18 -13.00 -12.09
CA VAL A 60 -14.36 -13.78 -12.40
C VAL A 60 -14.96 -13.27 -13.70
N ASP A 61 -14.91 -14.10 -14.75
CA ASP A 61 -15.56 -13.81 -16.02
C ASP A 61 -16.96 -14.47 -16.02
N ILE A 62 -17.99 -13.64 -16.06
CA ILE A 62 -19.41 -14.05 -15.96
C ILE A 62 -20.29 -13.15 -16.81
N ASP A 63 -21.21 -13.72 -17.56
CA ASP A 63 -22.19 -13.00 -18.39
C ASP A 63 -21.55 -11.93 -19.29
N GLY A 64 -20.39 -12.25 -19.90
CA GLY A 64 -19.67 -11.36 -20.81
C GLY A 64 -18.92 -10.20 -20.15
N ARG A 65 -18.84 -10.15 -18.81
CA ARG A 65 -18.10 -9.14 -18.03
C ARG A 65 -17.06 -9.77 -17.12
N SER A 66 -16.02 -9.02 -16.77
CA SER A 66 -15.01 -9.43 -15.78
C SER A 66 -15.20 -8.65 -14.49
N LEU A 67 -15.15 -9.37 -13.36
CA LEU A 67 -15.20 -8.82 -12.01
C LEU A 67 -13.94 -9.20 -11.26
N CYS A 68 -13.56 -8.40 -10.26
CA CYS A 68 -12.59 -8.80 -9.25
C CYS A 68 -13.35 -9.15 -7.96
N VAL A 69 -13.16 -10.36 -7.45
CA VAL A 69 -13.76 -10.81 -6.18
C VAL A 69 -12.66 -10.99 -5.15
N LYS A 70 -12.81 -10.35 -3.99
CA LYS A 70 -11.85 -10.40 -2.89
C LYS A 70 -12.51 -10.95 -1.63
N ARG A 71 -11.81 -11.88 -0.93
CA ARG A 71 -12.22 -12.43 0.36
C ARG A 71 -11.09 -12.35 1.35
N ALA A 72 -11.34 -11.76 2.55
CA ALA A 72 -10.36 -11.72 3.63
C ALA A 72 -10.06 -13.10 4.19
N LEU A 73 -8.79 -13.34 4.52
CA LEU A 73 -8.34 -14.55 5.21
C LEU A 73 -8.12 -14.26 6.69
N ALA A 74 -8.59 -15.14 7.57
CA ALA A 74 -8.35 -15.05 9.02
C ALA A 74 -6.85 -15.21 9.37
N LYS A 75 -6.10 -15.99 8.58
CA LYS A 75 -4.66 -16.16 8.68
C LYS A 75 -3.99 -15.67 7.40
N LEU A 76 -3.00 -14.78 7.54
CA LEU A 76 -2.25 -14.23 6.41
C LEU A 76 -1.33 -15.30 5.78
N LYS A 77 -1.11 -15.21 4.47
CA LYS A 77 -0.21 -16.09 3.69
C LYS A 77 1.26 -15.64 3.86
N VAL A 78 1.74 -15.62 5.11
CA VAL A 78 3.13 -15.28 5.47
C VAL A 78 3.72 -16.38 6.35
N ALA A 79 5.07 -16.46 6.41
CA ALA A 79 5.76 -17.47 7.21
C ALA A 79 5.51 -17.31 8.72
N ALA A 80 5.28 -16.09 9.20
CA ALA A 80 4.92 -15.83 10.59
C ALA A 80 3.43 -16.16 10.86
N ASP A 81 3.08 -16.63 12.05
CA ASP A 81 1.67 -16.77 12.44
C ASP A 81 1.09 -15.38 12.70
N TRP A 82 0.54 -14.80 11.63
CA TRP A 82 -0.09 -13.49 11.67
C TRP A 82 -1.58 -13.63 11.37
N ARG A 83 -2.39 -13.28 12.33
CA ARG A 83 -3.85 -13.32 12.24
C ARG A 83 -4.40 -11.91 12.27
N ALA A 84 -5.42 -11.65 11.46
CA ALA A 84 -6.15 -10.39 11.44
C ALA A 84 -7.65 -10.66 11.35
N PRO A 85 -8.50 -9.82 11.97
CA PRO A 85 -9.95 -9.96 11.87
C PRO A 85 -10.41 -9.95 10.41
N VAL A 86 -11.35 -10.83 10.04
CA VAL A 86 -11.90 -10.88 8.66
C VAL A 86 -12.78 -9.66 8.34
N ASP A 87 -13.27 -8.96 9.39
CA ASP A 87 -14.07 -7.75 9.26
C ASP A 87 -13.38 -6.59 8.53
N ARG A 88 -12.04 -6.67 8.33
CA ARG A 88 -11.28 -5.63 7.64
C ARG A 88 -11.76 -5.37 6.19
N ASN A 89 -12.35 -6.39 5.51
CA ASN A 89 -12.92 -6.20 4.18
C ASN A 89 -14.06 -5.17 4.16
N ARG A 90 -14.86 -5.10 5.21
CA ARG A 90 -15.93 -4.09 5.30
C ARG A 90 -15.37 -2.67 5.34
N PHE A 91 -14.21 -2.47 5.98
CA PHE A 91 -13.55 -1.18 6.05
C PHE A 91 -12.92 -0.80 4.71
N GLU A 92 -12.38 -1.78 3.97
CA GLU A 92 -11.89 -1.57 2.61
C GLU A 92 -13.03 -1.11 1.67
N VAL A 93 -14.16 -1.81 1.68
CA VAL A 93 -15.36 -1.44 0.92
C VAL A 93 -15.87 -0.05 1.33
N ALA A 94 -15.95 0.22 2.63
CA ALA A 94 -16.39 1.51 3.12
C ALA A 94 -15.43 2.64 2.71
N TRP A 95 -14.12 2.39 2.77
CA TRP A 95 -13.09 3.34 2.35
C TRP A 95 -13.23 3.67 0.86
N MET A 96 -13.35 2.67 -0.02
CA MET A 96 -13.55 2.87 -1.46
C MET A 96 -14.81 3.69 -1.74
N ARG A 97 -15.93 3.39 -1.05
CA ARG A 97 -17.17 4.16 -1.19
C ARG A 97 -17.05 5.62 -0.74
N VAL A 98 -16.26 5.89 0.30
CA VAL A 98 -15.98 7.27 0.73
C VAL A 98 -15.08 7.97 -0.28
N ALA A 99 -13.99 7.36 -0.69
CA ALA A 99 -13.04 7.92 -1.66
C ALA A 99 -13.70 8.20 -3.02
N ALA A 100 -14.56 7.29 -3.51
CA ALA A 100 -15.27 7.44 -4.78
C ALA A 100 -16.17 8.70 -4.84
N ARG A 101 -16.62 9.23 -3.70
CA ARG A 101 -17.42 10.49 -3.67
C ARG A 101 -16.60 11.72 -4.05
N THR A 102 -15.28 11.64 -3.85
CA THR A 102 -14.38 12.79 -4.10
C THR A 102 -13.52 12.57 -5.33
N VAL A 103 -13.03 11.36 -5.53
CA VAL A 103 -12.12 10.97 -6.61
C VAL A 103 -12.58 9.65 -7.23
N PRO A 104 -13.73 9.63 -7.93
CA PRO A 104 -14.35 8.39 -8.43
C PRO A 104 -13.42 7.58 -9.35
N ALA A 105 -12.56 8.24 -10.13
CA ALA A 105 -11.61 7.57 -11.01
C ALA A 105 -10.42 6.96 -10.25
N ALA A 106 -10.19 7.34 -8.99
CA ALA A 106 -9.06 6.86 -8.21
C ALA A 106 -9.36 5.61 -7.36
N VAL A 107 -10.49 4.98 -7.54
CA VAL A 107 -10.86 3.71 -6.89
C VAL A 107 -11.68 2.85 -7.84
N PRO A 108 -11.58 1.51 -7.76
CA PRO A 108 -12.47 0.64 -8.55
C PRO A 108 -13.92 0.77 -8.06
N GLU A 109 -14.87 0.62 -8.97
CA GLU A 109 -16.29 0.58 -8.62
C GLU A 109 -16.58 -0.65 -7.75
N VAL A 110 -17.18 -0.46 -6.58
CA VAL A 110 -17.68 -1.55 -5.73
C VAL A 110 -19.02 -2.01 -6.26
N LEU A 111 -19.08 -3.22 -6.81
CA LEU A 111 -20.25 -3.81 -7.45
C LEU A 111 -21.19 -4.48 -6.45
N GLY A 112 -20.66 -4.95 -5.32
CA GLY A 112 -21.43 -5.57 -4.24
C GLY A 112 -20.54 -6.04 -3.10
N ASP A 113 -21.12 -6.24 -1.94
CA ASP A 113 -20.45 -6.81 -0.78
C ASP A 113 -21.33 -7.83 -0.06
N ASP A 114 -20.69 -8.83 0.50
CA ASP A 114 -21.32 -9.93 1.25
C ASP A 114 -20.62 -10.07 2.62
N PRO A 115 -21.14 -9.42 3.65
CA PRO A 115 -20.58 -9.49 5.00
C PRO A 115 -20.60 -10.91 5.58
N VAL A 116 -21.53 -11.78 5.13
CA VAL A 116 -21.66 -13.16 5.64
C VAL A 116 -20.45 -14.00 5.19
N ALA A 117 -20.03 -13.85 3.93
CA ALA A 117 -18.86 -14.54 3.41
C ALA A 117 -17.55 -13.79 3.64
N GLY A 118 -17.60 -12.57 4.18
CA GLY A 118 -16.43 -11.68 4.30
C GLY A 118 -15.80 -11.39 2.94
N SER A 119 -16.62 -11.20 1.91
CA SER A 119 -16.18 -10.99 0.53
C SER A 119 -16.88 -9.80 -0.12
N PHE A 120 -16.29 -9.27 -1.16
CA PHE A 120 -16.90 -8.25 -2.02
C PHE A 120 -16.45 -8.41 -3.47
N ALA A 121 -17.20 -7.80 -4.36
CA ALA A 121 -16.91 -7.73 -5.79
C ALA A 121 -16.71 -6.27 -6.21
N MET A 122 -15.74 -6.06 -7.05
CA MET A 122 -15.41 -4.74 -7.61
C MET A 122 -15.11 -4.87 -9.11
N GLU A 123 -15.03 -3.74 -9.79
CA GLU A 123 -14.56 -3.65 -11.16
C GLU A 123 -13.22 -4.37 -11.33
N PHE A 124 -13.09 -5.13 -12.43
CA PHE A 124 -11.81 -5.71 -12.80
C PHE A 124 -11.03 -4.75 -13.69
N LEU A 125 -9.87 -4.33 -13.20
CA LEU A 125 -8.96 -3.45 -13.92
C LEU A 125 -7.87 -4.28 -14.60
N PRO A 126 -7.90 -4.43 -15.94
CA PRO A 126 -6.96 -5.31 -16.65
C PRO A 126 -5.52 -4.77 -16.56
N PRO A 127 -4.52 -5.64 -16.25
CA PRO A 127 -3.14 -5.20 -15.97
C PRO A 127 -2.42 -4.53 -17.14
N ASP A 128 -2.82 -4.78 -18.37
CA ASP A 128 -2.30 -4.14 -19.58
C ASP A 128 -2.71 -2.66 -19.70
N ARG A 129 -3.83 -2.27 -19.08
CA ARG A 129 -4.29 -0.88 -19.03
C ARG A 129 -4.04 -0.21 -17.66
N TYR A 130 -3.88 -1.03 -16.63
CA TYR A 130 -3.71 -0.59 -15.25
C TYR A 130 -2.51 -1.30 -14.61
N PRO A 131 -1.27 -1.04 -15.08
CA PRO A 131 -0.07 -1.62 -14.48
C PRO A 131 0.09 -1.19 -13.02
N VAL A 132 0.65 -2.07 -12.20
CA VAL A 132 0.97 -1.78 -10.80
C VAL A 132 2.14 -0.79 -10.73
N TRP A 133 1.99 0.34 -10.03
CA TRP A 133 3.02 1.37 -9.94
C TRP A 133 4.35 0.84 -9.39
N LYS A 134 4.31 -0.12 -8.47
CA LYS A 134 5.52 -0.81 -7.98
C LYS A 134 6.32 -1.45 -9.12
N ALA A 135 5.66 -2.01 -10.13
CA ALA A 135 6.33 -2.62 -11.28
C ALA A 135 6.95 -1.56 -12.18
N LEU A 136 6.22 -0.50 -12.52
CA LEU A 136 6.73 0.63 -13.31
C LEU A 136 7.99 1.23 -12.64
N LEU A 137 7.90 1.53 -11.35
CA LEU A 137 9.04 2.04 -10.58
C LEU A 137 10.23 1.08 -10.56
N ARG A 138 10.00 -0.25 -10.49
CA ARG A 138 11.06 -1.27 -10.54
C ARG A 138 11.78 -1.26 -11.89
N ASP A 139 11.04 -1.02 -12.97
CA ASP A 139 11.50 -1.13 -14.34
C ASP A 139 12.05 0.20 -14.89
N GLY A 140 12.06 1.26 -14.05
CA GLY A 140 12.63 2.57 -14.38
C GLY A 140 11.65 3.54 -15.02
N GLU A 141 10.38 3.15 -15.13
CA GLU A 141 9.31 4.03 -15.56
C GLU A 141 8.88 4.93 -14.39
N ILE A 142 9.69 5.96 -14.12
CA ILE A 142 9.53 6.88 -13.00
C ILE A 142 9.08 8.23 -13.58
N ASP A 143 7.77 8.44 -13.53
CA ASP A 143 7.13 9.65 -14.04
C ASP A 143 6.69 10.53 -12.86
N SER A 144 7.14 11.80 -12.88
CA SER A 144 6.81 12.79 -11.84
C SER A 144 5.34 13.21 -11.89
N ASP A 145 4.72 13.20 -13.07
CA ASP A 145 3.31 13.57 -13.20
C ASP A 145 2.42 12.48 -12.60
N THR A 146 2.78 11.21 -12.78
CA THR A 146 2.13 10.09 -12.08
C THR A 146 2.29 10.22 -10.56
N ALA A 147 3.49 10.56 -10.07
CA ALA A 147 3.72 10.75 -8.65
C ALA A 147 2.91 11.93 -8.09
N ALA A 148 2.83 13.05 -8.82
CA ALA A 148 1.99 14.19 -8.46
C ALA A 148 0.50 13.81 -8.42
N ALA A 149 0.01 13.06 -9.41
CA ALA A 149 -1.37 12.58 -9.44
C ALA A 149 -1.70 11.65 -8.25
N VAL A 150 -0.74 10.83 -7.80
CA VAL A 150 -0.87 10.00 -6.58
C VAL A 150 -0.99 10.89 -5.35
N GLY A 151 -0.16 11.92 -5.23
CA GLY A 151 -0.22 12.89 -4.13
C GLY A 151 -1.53 13.68 -4.13
N ASP A 152 -1.98 14.16 -5.30
CA ASP A 152 -3.25 14.86 -5.47
C ASP A 152 -4.44 14.01 -5.04
N ALA A 153 -4.52 12.76 -5.52
CA ALA A 153 -5.63 11.87 -5.18
C ALA A 153 -5.70 11.60 -3.67
N LEU A 154 -4.57 11.30 -3.01
CA LEU A 154 -4.52 11.12 -1.56
C LEU A 154 -4.90 12.39 -0.82
N GLY A 155 -4.33 13.54 -1.22
CA GLY A 155 -4.61 14.83 -0.60
C GLY A 155 -6.09 15.23 -0.66
N ARG A 156 -6.74 15.00 -1.80
CA ARG A 156 -8.18 15.24 -1.98
C ARG A 156 -9.03 14.33 -1.10
N ILE A 157 -8.70 13.05 -0.97
CA ILE A 157 -9.41 12.12 -0.07
C ILE A 157 -9.28 12.59 1.37
N HIS A 158 -8.07 12.92 1.81
CA HIS A 158 -7.83 13.41 3.17
C HIS A 158 -8.55 14.72 3.44
N ALA A 159 -8.49 15.69 2.52
CA ALA A 159 -9.19 16.97 2.66
C ALA A 159 -10.72 16.81 2.75
N ALA A 160 -11.29 15.91 1.94
CA ALA A 160 -12.75 15.67 1.94
C ALA A 160 -13.24 14.95 3.20
N THR A 161 -12.35 14.25 3.90
CA THR A 161 -12.68 13.47 5.11
C THR A 161 -12.18 14.13 6.39
N ALA A 162 -11.50 15.29 6.27
CA ALA A 162 -10.94 15.99 7.41
C ALA A 162 -12.01 16.44 8.41
N ASP A 163 -11.74 16.16 9.70
CA ASP A 163 -12.59 16.55 10.85
C ASP A 163 -14.08 16.16 10.71
N ARG A 164 -14.37 15.03 9.98
CA ARG A 164 -15.73 14.51 9.79
C ARG A 164 -16.10 13.50 10.87
N PRO A 165 -17.00 13.86 11.84
CA PRO A 165 -17.34 12.98 12.95
C PRO A 165 -17.96 11.65 12.50
N GLU A 166 -18.77 11.65 11.44
CA GLU A 166 -19.39 10.45 10.89
C GLU A 166 -18.36 9.47 10.32
N ILE A 167 -17.28 9.98 9.73
CA ILE A 167 -16.16 9.18 9.24
C ILE A 167 -15.36 8.65 10.43
N ALA A 168 -15.11 9.49 11.43
CA ALA A 168 -14.40 9.08 12.66
C ALA A 168 -15.11 7.92 13.38
N VAL A 169 -16.44 7.94 13.45
CA VAL A 169 -17.23 6.85 14.03
C VAL A 169 -17.18 5.60 13.16
N ALA A 170 -17.30 5.73 11.84
CA ALA A 170 -17.31 4.61 10.92
C ALA A 170 -15.94 3.88 10.86
N PHE A 171 -14.85 4.60 11.07
CA PHE A 171 -13.47 4.10 11.00
C PHE A 171 -12.73 4.18 12.35
N ALA A 172 -13.43 3.92 13.46
CA ALA A 172 -12.84 3.76 14.79
C ALA A 172 -12.10 2.41 14.88
N THR A 173 -11.14 2.17 14.00
CA THR A 173 -10.40 0.92 13.80
C THR A 173 -9.01 0.93 14.43
N ASP A 174 -8.82 1.68 15.50
CA ASP A 174 -7.55 1.87 16.20
C ASP A 174 -6.81 0.59 16.51
N ALA A 175 -7.53 -0.40 17.06
CA ALA A 175 -6.95 -1.68 17.42
C ALA A 175 -6.43 -2.45 16.18
N ILE A 176 -7.15 -2.36 15.06
CA ILE A 176 -6.73 -2.98 13.80
C ILE A 176 -5.48 -2.27 13.30
N PHE A 177 -5.53 -0.93 13.16
CA PHE A 177 -4.39 -0.15 12.68
C PHE A 177 -3.14 -0.36 13.55
N HIS A 178 -3.29 -0.37 14.88
CA HIS A 178 -2.19 -0.65 15.79
C HIS A 178 -1.59 -2.04 15.52
N ALA A 179 -2.44 -3.08 15.46
CA ALA A 179 -1.99 -4.47 15.33
C ALA A 179 -1.29 -4.77 14.00
N ILE A 180 -1.68 -4.09 12.91
CA ILE A 180 -1.16 -4.39 11.56
C ILE A 180 -0.28 -3.28 10.97
N ARG A 181 -0.12 -2.13 11.69
CA ARG A 181 0.77 -1.04 11.26
C ARG A 181 1.73 -0.60 12.36
N LEU A 182 1.26 -0.08 13.48
CA LEU A 182 2.16 0.49 14.49
C LEU A 182 3.01 -0.59 15.16
N GLU A 183 2.41 -1.71 15.54
CA GLU A 183 3.14 -2.81 16.20
C GLU A 183 4.20 -3.45 15.29
N PRO A 184 3.88 -3.95 14.07
CA PRO A 184 4.86 -4.64 13.25
C PRO A 184 5.95 -3.72 12.67
N TYR A 185 5.68 -2.44 12.55
CA TYR A 185 6.64 -1.46 12.03
C TYR A 185 7.43 -0.82 13.18
N LEU A 186 6.83 0.07 13.95
CA LEU A 186 7.57 0.90 14.90
C LEU A 186 7.87 0.16 16.22
N VAL A 187 6.90 -0.53 16.81
CA VAL A 187 7.10 -1.23 18.09
C VAL A 187 8.05 -2.42 17.94
N ALA A 188 7.92 -3.20 16.86
CA ALA A 188 8.85 -4.31 16.59
C ALA A 188 10.27 -3.79 16.35
N THR A 189 10.42 -2.67 15.64
CA THR A 189 11.72 -2.03 15.40
C THR A 189 12.33 -1.49 16.69
N ALA A 190 11.51 -0.94 17.61
CA ALA A 190 11.98 -0.49 18.92
C ALA A 190 12.62 -1.62 19.74
N ARG A 191 12.13 -2.86 19.61
CA ARG A 191 12.74 -4.03 20.27
C ARG A 191 14.10 -4.40 19.69
N GLN A 192 14.34 -4.13 18.39
CA GLN A 192 15.62 -4.38 17.72
C GLN A 192 16.63 -3.24 17.95
N HIS A 193 16.16 -2.04 18.30
CA HIS A 193 16.95 -0.84 18.53
C HIS A 193 16.64 -0.22 19.91
N PRO A 194 17.11 -0.84 21.03
CA PRO A 194 16.79 -0.37 22.37
C PRO A 194 17.22 1.08 22.66
N ASP A 195 18.29 1.53 22.03
CA ASP A 195 18.81 2.90 22.12
C ASP A 195 17.91 3.95 21.47
N LEU A 196 17.06 3.54 20.49
CA LEU A 196 16.07 4.40 19.83
C LEU A 196 14.63 4.08 20.27
N ALA A 197 14.44 3.14 21.21
CA ALA A 197 13.12 2.68 21.60
C ALA A 197 12.23 3.81 22.12
N GLY A 198 12.78 4.73 22.92
CA GLY A 198 12.05 5.90 23.39
C GLY A 198 11.48 6.73 22.24
N ARG A 199 12.33 7.05 21.25
CA ARG A 199 11.93 7.84 20.08
C ARG A 199 10.88 7.11 19.21
N LEU A 200 11.07 5.83 18.98
CA LEU A 200 10.10 5.02 18.21
C LEU A 200 8.74 4.91 18.92
N HIS A 201 8.71 4.78 20.24
CA HIS A 201 7.47 4.81 21.02
C HIS A 201 6.80 6.19 21.01
N GLU A 202 7.55 7.28 20.99
CA GLU A 202 7.01 8.63 20.80
C GLU A 202 6.32 8.77 19.45
N LEU A 203 6.90 8.22 18.37
CA LEU A 203 6.29 8.20 17.05
C LEU A 203 4.98 7.39 17.06
N VAL A 204 4.96 6.23 17.73
CA VAL A 204 3.74 5.45 17.94
C VAL A 204 2.67 6.27 18.64
N ALA A 205 3.02 6.92 19.77
CA ALA A 205 2.09 7.71 20.56
C ALA A 205 1.58 8.93 19.77
N THR A 206 2.46 9.64 19.07
CA THR A 206 2.10 10.79 18.24
C THR A 206 1.13 10.38 17.15
N THR A 207 1.46 9.35 16.35
CA THR A 207 0.58 8.84 15.29
C THR A 207 -0.76 8.39 15.86
N ALA A 208 -0.75 7.59 16.92
CA ALA A 208 -1.98 7.08 17.55
C ALA A 208 -2.87 8.17 18.14
N SER A 209 -2.32 9.33 18.49
CA SER A 209 -3.08 10.44 19.09
C SER A 209 -3.80 11.32 18.06
N GLN A 210 -3.39 11.31 16.80
CA GLN A 210 -4.02 12.12 15.76
C GLN A 210 -5.32 11.50 15.26
N ARG A 211 -6.35 12.34 15.13
CA ARG A 211 -7.70 11.98 14.64
C ARG A 211 -8.16 13.05 13.67
N ARG A 212 -7.65 13.00 12.43
CA ARG A 212 -7.83 14.10 11.49
C ARG A 212 -8.58 13.72 10.23
N VAL A 213 -8.18 12.60 9.58
CA VAL A 213 -8.67 12.24 8.25
C VAL A 213 -8.90 10.73 8.14
N LEU A 214 -9.54 10.31 7.07
CA LEU A 214 -9.63 8.89 6.70
C LEU A 214 -8.32 8.42 6.05
N VAL A 215 -7.49 7.75 6.84
CA VAL A 215 -6.22 7.15 6.43
C VAL A 215 -6.46 5.83 5.69
N HIS A 216 -5.68 5.55 4.66
CA HIS A 216 -5.65 4.27 3.95
C HIS A 216 -4.92 3.18 4.75
N GLY A 217 -3.79 3.54 5.36
CA GLY A 217 -2.99 2.68 6.23
C GLY A 217 -2.05 1.70 5.53
N ASP A 218 -2.15 1.52 4.20
CA ASP A 218 -1.18 0.76 3.37
C ASP A 218 -0.93 1.47 2.02
N PHE A 219 -0.85 2.80 2.06
CA PHE A 219 -0.69 3.62 0.87
C PHE A 219 0.72 3.49 0.30
N SER A 220 0.92 2.54 -0.58
CA SER A 220 2.23 2.17 -1.12
C SER A 220 2.16 1.78 -2.60
N PRO A 221 3.27 1.84 -3.35
CA PRO A 221 3.26 1.57 -4.80
C PRO A 221 2.74 0.19 -5.21
N LYS A 222 2.69 -0.81 -4.31
CA LYS A 222 2.10 -2.12 -4.60
C LYS A 222 0.57 -2.09 -4.68
N ASN A 223 -0.05 -1.12 -4.00
CA ASN A 223 -1.49 -0.93 -3.88
C ASN A 223 -2.00 0.22 -4.77
N LEU A 224 -1.16 0.67 -5.69
CA LEU A 224 -1.47 1.74 -6.64
C LEU A 224 -1.32 1.21 -8.07
N LEU A 225 -2.37 1.35 -8.85
CA LEU A 225 -2.33 1.11 -10.30
C LEU A 225 -2.22 2.46 -11.01
N VAL A 226 -1.59 2.44 -12.19
CA VAL A 226 -1.52 3.63 -13.05
C VAL A 226 -2.45 3.41 -14.24
N GLY A 227 -3.58 4.07 -14.22
CA GLY A 227 -4.60 3.98 -15.27
C GLY A 227 -4.56 5.16 -16.24
N PRO A 228 -5.35 5.11 -17.32
CA PRO A 228 -5.43 6.18 -18.31
C PRO A 228 -5.97 7.49 -17.74
N ASP A 229 -6.78 7.43 -16.69
CA ASP A 229 -7.43 8.59 -16.05
C ASP A 229 -6.75 8.97 -14.72
N GLY A 230 -5.57 8.38 -14.43
CA GLY A 230 -4.79 8.63 -13.22
C GLY A 230 -4.60 7.39 -12.35
N PRO A 231 -4.12 7.57 -11.10
CA PRO A 231 -3.88 6.47 -10.19
C PRO A 231 -5.18 5.85 -9.67
N VAL A 232 -5.18 4.51 -9.49
CA VAL A 232 -6.25 3.79 -8.82
C VAL A 232 -5.71 3.13 -7.55
N ILE A 233 -6.37 3.40 -6.43
CA ILE A 233 -5.97 3.01 -5.08
C ILE A 233 -6.70 1.74 -4.69
N LEU A 234 -5.97 0.74 -4.22
CA LEU A 234 -6.44 -0.59 -3.83
C LEU A 234 -6.03 -0.92 -2.40
N ASP A 235 -6.73 -1.89 -1.80
CA ASP A 235 -6.29 -2.60 -0.58
C ASP A 235 -6.27 -1.72 0.69
N ALA A 236 -7.36 -0.98 0.93
CA ALA A 236 -7.56 -0.13 2.11
C ALA A 236 -8.05 -0.91 3.35
N GLU A 237 -7.64 -2.18 3.52
CA GLU A 237 -8.07 -3.03 4.65
C GLU A 237 -7.61 -2.53 6.02
N CYS A 238 -6.64 -1.59 6.03
CA CYS A 238 -6.08 -0.97 7.22
C CYS A 238 -6.68 0.41 7.50
N ALA A 239 -7.79 0.76 6.83
CA ALA A 239 -8.40 2.07 6.93
C ALA A 239 -8.72 2.47 8.38
N TRP A 240 -8.40 3.70 8.70
CA TRP A 240 -8.49 4.24 10.05
C TRP A 240 -8.75 5.75 10.00
N PHE A 241 -9.50 6.29 10.95
CA PHE A 241 -9.61 7.73 11.10
C PHE A 241 -8.48 8.23 12.00
N GLY A 242 -7.42 8.78 11.40
CA GLY A 242 -6.19 9.00 12.13
C GLY A 242 -5.26 10.05 11.56
N ASP A 243 -3.96 9.79 11.69
CA ASP A 243 -2.87 10.70 11.28
C ASP A 243 -2.57 10.62 9.78
N PRO A 244 -2.88 11.67 9.00
CA PRO A 244 -2.54 11.71 7.57
C PRO A 244 -1.04 11.57 7.27
N ALA A 245 -0.17 11.94 8.22
CA ALA A 245 1.27 11.80 8.08
C ALA A 245 1.71 10.35 7.85
N PHE A 246 0.90 9.37 8.30
CA PHE A 246 1.24 7.97 8.11
C PHE A 246 1.23 7.59 6.63
N ASP A 247 0.16 7.88 5.90
CA ASP A 247 0.05 7.51 4.47
C ASP A 247 1.10 8.23 3.63
N LEU A 248 1.31 9.53 3.86
CA LEU A 248 2.32 10.30 3.14
C LEU A 248 3.73 9.75 3.41
N ALA A 249 4.10 9.56 4.68
CA ALA A 249 5.40 8.98 5.02
C ALA A 249 5.55 7.56 4.47
N PHE A 250 4.47 6.77 4.44
CA PHE A 250 4.49 5.38 3.99
C PHE A 250 4.77 5.27 2.49
N VAL A 251 4.19 6.13 1.65
CA VAL A 251 4.48 6.12 0.21
C VAL A 251 5.86 6.74 -0.09
N LEU A 252 6.22 7.83 0.57
CA LEU A 252 7.51 8.49 0.37
C LEU A 252 8.69 7.59 0.76
N ASN A 253 8.56 6.80 1.85
CA ASN A 253 9.61 5.85 2.22
C ASN A 253 9.89 4.83 1.11
N HIS A 254 8.87 4.40 0.36
CA HIS A 254 9.06 3.47 -0.75
C HIS A 254 9.83 4.07 -1.93
N LEU A 255 9.68 5.38 -2.19
CA LEU A 255 10.47 6.06 -3.22
C LEU A 255 11.94 6.17 -2.81
N LEU A 256 12.20 6.50 -1.54
CA LEU A 256 13.56 6.54 -1.00
C LEU A 256 14.25 5.17 -1.03
N LEU A 257 13.58 4.12 -0.54
CA LEU A 257 14.12 2.76 -0.56
C LEU A 257 14.43 2.26 -1.97
N LYS A 258 13.59 2.61 -2.95
CA LYS A 258 13.82 2.26 -4.36
C LYS A 258 15.01 3.00 -4.97
N SER A 259 15.31 4.22 -4.52
CA SER A 259 16.48 4.97 -4.96
C SER A 259 17.81 4.34 -4.49
N VAL A 260 17.79 3.57 -3.39
CA VAL A 260 18.92 2.74 -2.97
C VAL A 260 19.00 1.49 -3.83
N TRP A 261 17.88 0.81 -4.03
CA TRP A 261 17.82 -0.41 -4.85
C TRP A 261 18.22 -0.19 -6.31
N LYS A 262 17.88 0.98 -6.87
CA LYS A 262 18.10 1.33 -8.29
C LYS A 262 18.84 2.67 -8.39
N PRO A 263 20.13 2.71 -8.05
CA PRO A 263 20.88 3.96 -7.95
C PRO A 263 21.01 4.71 -9.28
N ALA A 264 20.92 4.00 -10.43
CA ALA A 264 20.92 4.63 -11.75
C ALA A 264 19.72 5.56 -11.99
N TRP A 265 18.62 5.37 -11.28
CA TRP A 265 17.39 6.18 -11.41
C TRP A 265 17.12 7.07 -10.21
N ARG A 266 18.11 7.31 -9.38
CA ARG A 266 17.99 8.08 -8.12
C ARG A 266 17.35 9.44 -8.33
N GLU A 267 17.72 10.13 -9.40
CA GLU A 267 17.18 11.45 -9.72
C GLU A 267 15.67 11.39 -10.04
N GLY A 268 15.23 10.39 -10.78
CA GLY A 268 13.81 10.16 -11.04
C GLY A 268 13.02 9.91 -9.75
N TYR A 269 13.56 9.10 -8.83
CA TYR A 269 12.89 8.89 -7.53
C TYR A 269 12.86 10.15 -6.68
N ARG A 270 13.91 11.00 -6.72
CA ARG A 270 13.94 12.29 -6.06
C ARG A 270 12.86 13.23 -6.61
N ALA A 271 12.77 13.33 -7.93
CA ALA A 271 11.74 14.14 -8.59
C ALA A 271 10.32 13.64 -8.26
N ALA A 272 10.10 12.31 -8.29
CA ALA A 272 8.82 11.71 -7.92
C ALA A 272 8.46 11.96 -6.44
N TYR A 273 9.44 11.90 -5.52
CA TYR A 273 9.23 12.22 -4.10
C TYR A 273 8.75 13.66 -3.94
N THR A 274 9.45 14.63 -4.53
CA THR A 274 9.09 16.05 -4.46
C THR A 274 7.70 16.30 -5.07
N ALA A 275 7.46 15.81 -6.29
CA ALA A 275 6.18 16.01 -6.99
C ALA A 275 4.99 15.44 -6.20
N LEU A 276 5.13 14.25 -5.59
CA LEU A 276 4.10 13.65 -4.76
C LEU A 276 3.85 14.46 -3.49
N ALA A 277 4.92 14.83 -2.79
CA ALA A 277 4.81 15.59 -1.54
C ALA A 277 4.17 16.97 -1.76
N ASP A 278 4.60 17.69 -2.79
CA ASP A 278 4.08 19.03 -3.12
C ASP A 278 2.59 18.97 -3.51
N ALA A 279 2.22 18.03 -4.40
CA ALA A 279 0.84 17.84 -4.82
C ALA A 279 -0.08 17.47 -3.64
N TYR A 280 0.39 16.62 -2.73
CA TYR A 280 -0.35 16.29 -1.51
C TYR A 280 -0.51 17.50 -0.58
N LEU A 281 0.60 18.20 -0.26
CA LEU A 281 0.60 19.32 0.69
C LEU A 281 -0.27 20.50 0.23
N ALA A 282 -0.47 20.66 -1.07
CA ALA A 282 -1.37 21.66 -1.63
C ALA A 282 -2.84 21.50 -1.18
N HIS A 283 -3.25 20.31 -0.74
CA HIS A 283 -4.61 20.03 -0.24
C HIS A 283 -4.72 20.15 1.28
N VAL A 284 -3.63 20.33 2.02
CA VAL A 284 -3.66 20.38 3.48
C VAL A 284 -4.30 21.68 3.96
N GLY A 285 -5.53 21.59 4.45
CA GLY A 285 -6.29 22.72 4.98
C GLY A 285 -6.86 22.50 6.39
N TRP A 286 -6.72 21.30 6.96
CA TRP A 286 -7.19 20.94 8.31
C TRP A 286 -6.18 21.26 9.41
N GLU A 287 -4.96 21.58 9.04
CA GLU A 287 -3.87 22.01 9.91
C GLU A 287 -2.86 22.83 9.10
N PRO A 288 -1.90 23.54 9.72
CA PRO A 288 -0.82 24.17 8.96
C PRO A 288 -0.02 23.15 8.16
N ALA A 289 0.13 23.35 6.83
CA ALA A 289 0.85 22.42 5.96
C ALA A 289 2.30 22.16 6.44
N ALA A 290 2.97 23.15 7.00
CA ALA A 290 4.30 22.99 7.59
C ALA A 290 4.30 22.04 8.81
N ALA A 291 3.25 22.03 9.64
CA ALA A 291 3.14 21.10 10.77
C ALA A 291 2.92 19.66 10.27
N MET A 292 2.10 19.49 9.22
CA MET A 292 1.90 18.20 8.54
C MET A 292 3.21 17.68 7.94
N ALA A 293 3.95 18.53 7.21
CA ALA A 293 5.25 18.19 6.62
C ALA A 293 6.28 17.79 7.68
N ALA A 294 6.38 18.55 8.77
CA ALA A 294 7.29 18.27 9.87
C ALA A 294 6.96 16.92 10.56
N ARG A 295 5.68 16.64 10.79
CA ARG A 295 5.25 15.37 11.39
C ARG A 295 5.53 14.18 10.46
N THR A 296 5.32 14.35 9.15
CA THR A 296 5.67 13.35 8.14
C THR A 296 7.18 13.10 8.11
N ALA A 297 7.99 14.16 8.10
CA ALA A 297 9.46 14.07 8.13
C ALA A 297 9.99 13.41 9.41
N ALA A 298 9.32 13.61 10.55
CA ALA A 298 9.68 12.94 11.80
C ALA A 298 9.35 11.44 11.80
N LEU A 299 8.24 11.04 11.16
CA LEU A 299 7.78 9.64 11.10
C LEU A 299 8.56 8.82 10.07
N LEU A 300 8.91 9.41 8.93
CA LEU A 300 9.49 8.72 7.78
C LEU A 300 10.77 7.92 8.12
N PRO A 301 11.74 8.43 8.90
CA PRO A 301 12.91 7.64 9.32
C PRO A 301 12.55 6.40 10.14
N GLY A 302 11.53 6.49 10.99
CA GLY A 302 11.01 5.33 11.73
C GLY A 302 10.47 4.24 10.80
N LEU A 303 9.74 4.63 9.75
CA LEU A 303 9.25 3.70 8.73
C LEU A 303 10.39 3.15 7.86
N LEU A 304 11.39 3.95 7.49
CA LEU A 304 12.59 3.47 6.78
C LEU A 304 13.30 2.37 7.59
N LEU A 305 13.54 2.61 8.88
CA LEU A 305 14.18 1.63 9.76
C LEU A 305 13.31 0.36 9.90
N ALA A 306 12.00 0.52 10.01
CA ALA A 306 11.05 -0.59 10.09
C ALA A 306 11.01 -1.45 8.83
N ARG A 307 11.30 -0.86 7.65
CA ARG A 307 11.39 -1.61 6.39
C ARG A 307 12.71 -2.37 6.21
N ILE A 308 13.63 -2.23 7.15
CA ILE A 308 14.87 -3.02 7.22
C ILE A 308 14.81 -4.00 8.40
N ASP A 309 14.40 -3.55 9.59
CA ASP A 309 14.55 -4.29 10.84
C ASP A 309 13.22 -4.59 11.57
N GLY A 310 12.07 -4.18 11.00
CA GLY A 310 10.74 -4.51 11.53
C GLY A 310 10.25 -5.89 11.07
N LYS A 311 8.96 -6.18 11.32
CA LYS A 311 8.35 -7.48 10.94
C LYS A 311 8.05 -7.60 9.43
N SER A 312 8.11 -6.50 8.67
CA SER A 312 7.81 -6.48 7.23
C SER A 312 8.92 -5.80 6.45
N PRO A 313 10.13 -6.38 6.40
CA PRO A 313 11.23 -5.81 5.63
C PRO A 313 10.92 -5.81 4.13
N VAL A 314 11.56 -4.88 3.39
CA VAL A 314 11.43 -4.88 1.92
C VAL A 314 12.22 -6.04 1.32
N GLU A 315 11.61 -6.74 0.37
CA GLU A 315 12.19 -7.93 -0.23
C GLU A 315 13.32 -7.65 -1.23
N TYR A 316 13.41 -6.41 -1.71
CA TYR A 316 14.34 -6.05 -2.79
C TYR A 316 15.68 -5.47 -2.32
N LEU A 317 15.83 -5.05 -1.06
CA LEU A 317 17.12 -4.67 -0.49
C LEU A 317 17.78 -5.91 0.14
N THR A 318 18.57 -6.61 -0.66
CA THR A 318 19.15 -7.91 -0.27
C THR A 318 20.58 -7.82 0.20
N THR A 319 21.32 -6.75 -0.16
CA THR A 319 22.72 -6.56 0.26
C THR A 319 22.80 -5.95 1.67
N ASP A 320 23.84 -6.32 2.40
CA ASP A 320 24.07 -5.74 3.73
C ASP A 320 24.44 -4.25 3.62
N ASP A 321 25.16 -3.84 2.58
CA ASP A 321 25.55 -2.45 2.35
C ASP A 321 24.33 -1.56 2.16
N ASP A 322 23.37 -1.96 1.33
CA ASP A 322 22.13 -1.19 1.13
C ASP A 322 21.32 -1.08 2.42
N ARG A 323 21.22 -2.19 3.18
CA ARG A 323 20.53 -2.19 4.47
C ARG A 323 21.23 -1.30 5.49
N GLN A 324 22.57 -1.34 5.56
CA GLN A 324 23.34 -0.49 6.47
C GLN A 324 23.22 0.98 6.10
N ARG A 325 23.21 1.33 4.82
CA ARG A 325 22.99 2.71 4.35
C ARG A 325 21.63 3.23 4.85
N VAL A 326 20.54 2.50 4.60
CA VAL A 326 19.20 2.89 5.05
C VAL A 326 19.15 2.96 6.59
N ARG A 327 19.73 1.98 7.28
CA ARG A 327 19.76 1.93 8.74
C ARG A 327 20.53 3.11 9.33
N GLY A 328 21.71 3.42 8.79
CA GLY A 328 22.53 4.56 9.23
C GLY A 328 21.80 5.89 9.08
N PHE A 329 21.20 6.12 7.91
CA PHE A 329 20.40 7.32 7.66
C PHE A 329 19.21 7.43 8.61
N ALA A 330 18.41 6.37 8.72
CA ALA A 330 17.21 6.37 9.56
C ALA A 330 17.55 6.61 11.03
N ARG A 331 18.58 5.95 11.55
CA ARG A 331 19.04 6.12 12.95
C ARG A 331 19.50 7.55 13.23
N ARG A 332 20.24 8.16 12.30
CA ARG A 332 20.70 9.57 12.43
C ARG A 332 19.49 10.51 12.50
N LEU A 333 18.53 10.40 11.60
CA LEU A 333 17.35 11.27 11.59
C LEU A 333 16.32 10.96 12.69
N LEU A 334 16.35 9.77 13.29
CA LEU A 334 15.59 9.49 14.52
C LEU A 334 16.20 10.20 15.74
N ALA A 335 17.54 10.32 15.79
CA ALA A 335 18.24 11.05 16.85
C ALA A 335 18.16 12.58 16.64
N GLU A 336 18.30 13.05 15.41
CA GLU A 336 18.30 14.46 15.02
C GLU A 336 17.28 14.67 13.88
N PRO A 337 15.98 14.88 14.19
CA PRO A 337 14.93 14.95 13.18
C PRO A 337 15.10 16.13 12.22
N ALA A 338 14.87 15.88 10.94
CA ALA A 338 14.71 16.94 9.95
C ALA A 338 13.41 17.72 10.23
N GLY A 339 13.47 19.05 10.05
CA GLY A 339 12.34 19.93 10.34
C GLY A 339 11.19 19.82 9.33
N ASP A 340 11.49 19.35 8.11
CA ASP A 340 10.54 19.23 6.98
C ASP A 340 10.99 18.17 5.98
N LEU A 341 10.18 17.96 4.94
CA LEU A 341 10.40 16.93 3.91
C LEU A 341 11.55 17.30 2.96
N ASP A 342 11.77 18.58 2.67
CA ASP A 342 12.84 19.05 1.78
C ASP A 342 14.19 18.85 2.43
N THR A 343 14.31 19.24 3.71
CA THR A 343 15.51 19.01 4.53
C THR A 343 15.82 17.53 4.63
N LEU A 344 14.80 16.68 4.85
CA LEU A 344 14.98 15.23 4.89
C LEU A 344 15.51 14.70 3.55
N LEU A 345 14.91 15.13 2.42
CA LEU A 345 15.33 14.73 1.08
C LEU A 345 16.77 15.21 0.78
N ALA A 346 17.15 16.43 1.17
CA ALA A 346 18.51 16.93 1.02
C ALA A 346 19.52 16.05 1.78
N CYS A 347 19.22 15.72 3.03
CA CYS A 347 20.03 14.78 3.83
C CYS A 347 20.15 13.39 3.18
N TRP A 348 19.06 12.90 2.53
CA TRP A 348 19.07 11.62 1.82
C TRP A 348 19.98 11.64 0.59
N VAL A 349 19.95 12.75 -0.17
CA VAL A 349 20.80 12.94 -1.37
C VAL A 349 22.27 12.99 -0.98
N GLU A 350 22.62 13.71 0.08
CA GLU A 350 24.00 13.78 0.62
C GLU A 350 24.50 12.41 1.07
N GLU A 351 23.67 11.61 1.75
CA GLU A 351 24.01 10.23 2.15
C GLU A 351 24.27 9.33 0.94
N GLY A 352 23.51 9.52 -0.12
CA GLY A 352 23.67 8.78 -1.37
C GLY A 352 24.91 9.13 -2.17
N ALA A 353 25.55 10.26 -1.89
CA ALA A 353 26.78 10.70 -2.53
C ALA A 353 28.06 10.16 -1.84
N ARG A 354 27.92 9.64 -0.63
CA ARG A 354 28.99 8.98 0.15
C ARG A 354 29.07 7.49 -0.18
#